data_89295562cb5a0c98b8147df6c7027e5e
#
_entry.id   89295562cb5a0c98b8147df6c7027e5e
#
_cell.length_a   1.000
_cell.length_b   1.000
_cell.length_c   1.000
_cell.angle_alpha   90.00
_cell.angle_beta   90.00
_cell.angle_gamma   90.00
#
_symmetry.space_group_name_H-M   'P 1'
#
loop_
_entity.id
_entity.type
_entity.pdbx_description
1 polymer ?
#
loop_
_entity_poly.entity_id
_entity_poly.type
_entity_poly.pdbx_seq_one_letter_code
_entity_poly.pdbx_strand_id
1 'polypeptide(L)'
;MWQPVQEYFIHRDQAQQIAAGTKRLNSFTTYTHLGTDFGFHGPAEHEIVWLSDEIVVNLSQQPDAWAGMWHSLAGRAASPLEVMDFTRPYPPEIAAHLQPRVSAVMIEAAGRGRLKIEIKSAAGEVRWTQLIDVAGGGYGMFVRPVDPETLRDAKTIIWTVEPGSDVKISGLWLGMERPQIGFDAQAFLASYAKLLRCYSAETGYVRDRAHIEAGAFDTVSATGMFVLATAAASQQDVGLVTANYARNVLLQTHAAVGRLKTAHGLLPHFVRRQDGVTQIHPGTEYSTVDSAIYLHSMLLAGIMLGEQAIADEVVAMVKRMDFPRMRLPGGHLSHGFLDDGVTLLRNGWQDWGGETALVMLMERIADPGCLPPRMRRPGHAWQGAGFITELQSLFHPDFDSDEPDAHDGVRWLSVRRDMLAAQRAYMSEQWPASAAAREGLYGLSAGENRFGNGYWVGGVDLPSQDLIHPHYILMSAALRSPAEEVAELIRRMEKSGLFPPWGMVENVTVDGKSYLPMEGGLNAGFEALGAYHFLTKARGLPDAVYEASRRSPHLRQAMRLFYPGTSGQDAGQ
;
A
#
# COMPACT_ATOMS: atom_id res chain seq x y z
N MET A 1 7.09 22.45 -1.20
CA MET A 1 7.47 21.58 -2.35
C MET A 1 6.21 20.92 -2.87
N TRP A 2 6.00 20.92 -4.18
CA TRP A 2 4.83 20.31 -4.80
C TRP A 2 4.97 18.79 -4.84
N GLN A 3 3.88 18.10 -4.63
CA GLN A 3 3.82 16.66 -4.68
C GLN A 3 2.79 16.22 -5.73
N PRO A 4 3.18 15.45 -6.76
CA PRO A 4 2.23 14.82 -7.66
C PRO A 4 1.30 13.87 -6.90
N VAL A 5 0.04 13.87 -7.24
CA VAL A 5 -0.99 13.00 -6.66
C VAL A 5 -1.67 12.13 -7.70
N GLN A 6 -1.49 12.45 -8.99
CA GLN A 6 -2.01 11.66 -10.08
C GLN A 6 -1.23 11.91 -11.37
N GLU A 7 -0.90 10.84 -12.07
CA GLU A 7 -0.22 10.86 -13.35
C GLU A 7 -1.20 10.70 -14.51
N TYR A 8 -1.03 11.50 -15.55
CA TYR A 8 -1.84 11.49 -16.77
C TYR A 8 -1.08 11.02 -17.99
N PHE A 9 0.17 10.71 -17.82
CA PHE A 9 1.04 10.24 -18.86
C PHE A 9 1.14 8.72 -18.81
N ILE A 10 0.98 8.07 -19.96
CA ILE A 10 1.10 6.61 -20.07
C ILE A 10 2.27 6.24 -20.98
N HIS A 11 2.94 5.16 -20.62
CA HIS A 11 4.05 4.66 -21.42
C HIS A 11 3.60 4.15 -22.80
N ARG A 12 4.49 4.23 -23.77
CA ARG A 12 4.26 3.86 -25.16
C ARG A 12 3.58 2.50 -25.32
N ASP A 13 4.08 1.50 -24.62
CA ASP A 13 3.57 0.13 -24.76
C ASP A 13 2.12 0.00 -24.32
N GLN A 14 1.72 0.77 -23.33
CA GLN A 14 0.34 0.82 -22.86
C GLN A 14 -0.53 1.58 -23.85
N ALA A 15 -0.05 2.70 -24.37
CA ALA A 15 -0.75 3.48 -25.38
C ALA A 15 -0.98 2.66 -26.66
N GLN A 16 0.00 1.90 -27.10
CA GLN A 16 -0.13 1.02 -28.26
C GLN A 16 -1.14 -0.10 -28.05
N GLN A 17 -1.18 -0.70 -26.85
CA GLN A 17 -2.17 -1.71 -26.51
C GLN A 17 -3.59 -1.15 -26.51
N ILE A 18 -3.78 0.07 -26.02
CA ILE A 18 -5.05 0.79 -26.03
C ILE A 18 -5.49 1.12 -27.46
N ALA A 19 -4.60 1.72 -28.24
CA ALA A 19 -4.87 2.14 -29.61
C ALA A 19 -5.17 0.95 -30.55
N ALA A 20 -4.53 -0.20 -30.32
CA ALA A 20 -4.75 -1.41 -31.09
C ALA A 20 -6.05 -2.15 -30.73
N GLY A 21 -6.80 -1.71 -29.73
CA GLY A 21 -7.99 -2.41 -29.26
C GLY A 21 -7.70 -3.82 -28.71
N THR A 22 -6.44 -4.15 -28.53
CA THR A 22 -5.98 -5.50 -28.22
C THR A 22 -5.97 -5.77 -26.74
N LYS A 23 -6.83 -5.21 -25.96
CA LYS A 23 -7.04 -5.78 -24.67
C LYS A 23 -7.54 -4.93 -23.56
N ARG A 24 -8.08 -5.68 -22.65
CA ARG A 24 -8.16 -5.33 -21.26
C ARG A 24 -6.93 -4.53 -20.86
N LEU A 25 -7.18 -3.29 -20.59
CA LEU A 25 -6.24 -2.43 -19.89
C LEU A 25 -5.75 -3.21 -18.67
N ASN A 26 -4.46 -3.32 -18.50
CA ASN A 26 -3.93 -3.84 -17.27
C ASN A 26 -4.33 -2.90 -16.12
N SER A 27 -4.17 -3.33 -14.90
CA SER A 27 -4.53 -2.55 -13.74
C SER A 27 -3.80 -1.21 -13.64
N PHE A 28 -2.60 -1.13 -14.17
CA PHE A 28 -1.85 0.12 -14.28
C PHE A 28 -2.57 1.11 -15.20
N THR A 29 -3.02 0.66 -16.35
CA THR A 29 -3.79 1.47 -17.28
C THR A 29 -5.14 1.86 -16.69
N THR A 30 -5.72 0.99 -15.86
CA THR A 30 -6.94 1.29 -15.13
C THR A 30 -6.70 2.33 -14.04
N TYR A 31 -5.54 2.33 -13.42
CA TYR A 31 -5.15 3.35 -12.47
C TYR A 31 -4.93 4.70 -13.13
N THR A 32 -4.14 4.73 -14.18
CA THR A 32 -4.06 5.85 -15.10
C THR A 32 -5.21 5.78 -16.07
N HIS A 33 -6.37 5.49 -15.60
CA HIS A 33 -7.59 5.42 -16.38
C HIS A 33 -7.84 6.68 -17.20
N LEU A 34 -7.25 7.74 -16.79
CA LEU A 34 -6.99 8.91 -17.60
C LEU A 34 -6.19 8.56 -18.85
N GLY A 35 -5.35 7.54 -18.78
CA GLY A 35 -4.70 6.95 -19.93
C GLY A 35 -5.59 6.09 -20.82
N THR A 36 -6.77 5.67 -20.35
CA THR A 36 -7.74 4.93 -21.17
C THR A 36 -8.78 5.80 -21.84
N ASP A 37 -8.91 7.02 -21.33
CA ASP A 37 -9.84 8.02 -21.83
C ASP A 37 -9.04 9.28 -22.21
N PHE A 38 -8.35 9.17 -23.31
CA PHE A 38 -7.54 10.22 -23.89
C PHE A 38 -7.69 10.23 -25.42
N GLY A 39 -7.24 11.29 -26.06
CA GLY A 39 -7.16 11.37 -27.51
C GLY A 39 -6.18 12.43 -27.95
N PHE A 40 -5.89 12.39 -29.23
CA PHE A 40 -5.06 13.36 -29.90
C PHE A 40 -5.91 14.48 -30.46
N HIS A 41 -5.32 15.65 -30.69
CA HIS A 41 -5.99 16.76 -31.32
C HIS A 41 -4.98 17.69 -31.99
N GLY A 42 -5.47 18.39 -33.03
CA GLY A 42 -4.68 19.33 -33.81
C GLY A 42 -4.37 18.84 -35.22
N PRO A 43 -4.06 19.77 -36.14
CA PRO A 43 -3.77 19.44 -37.55
C PRO A 43 -2.50 18.60 -37.73
N ALA A 44 -1.61 18.62 -36.74
CA ALA A 44 -0.35 17.86 -36.73
C ALA A 44 -0.32 16.74 -35.67
N GLU A 45 -1.46 16.15 -35.35
CA GLU A 45 -1.51 15.04 -34.36
C GLU A 45 -0.63 13.84 -34.74
N HIS A 46 -0.38 13.64 -36.04
CA HIS A 46 0.51 12.60 -36.58
C HIS A 46 1.99 12.85 -36.26
N GLU A 47 2.38 14.04 -35.82
CA GLU A 47 3.72 14.38 -35.36
C GLU A 47 3.94 14.03 -33.89
N ILE A 48 2.93 13.51 -33.21
CA ILE A 48 3.06 13.03 -31.81
C ILE A 48 3.66 11.63 -31.84
N VAL A 49 4.90 11.52 -31.41
CA VAL A 49 5.66 10.26 -31.37
C VAL A 49 5.85 9.81 -29.94
N TRP A 50 5.39 8.61 -29.65
CA TRP A 50 5.59 7.97 -28.36
C TRP A 50 6.91 7.18 -28.36
N LEU A 51 7.77 7.52 -27.44
CA LEU A 51 8.96 6.73 -27.11
C LEU A 51 8.71 5.96 -25.79
N SER A 52 9.67 5.18 -25.36
CA SER A 52 9.49 4.32 -24.17
C SER A 52 9.14 5.08 -22.89
N ASP A 53 9.65 6.29 -22.75
CA ASP A 53 9.62 7.09 -21.52
C ASP A 53 9.28 8.58 -21.78
N GLU A 54 9.01 8.96 -23.03
CA GLU A 54 8.67 10.33 -23.40
C GLU A 54 7.73 10.40 -24.59
N ILE A 55 6.99 11.49 -24.71
CA ILE A 55 6.30 11.90 -25.94
C ILE A 55 7.11 13.00 -26.59
N VAL A 56 7.34 12.87 -27.88
CA VAL A 56 8.05 13.87 -28.69
C VAL A 56 7.05 14.50 -29.67
N VAL A 57 7.04 15.83 -29.75
CA VAL A 57 6.27 16.59 -30.71
C VAL A 57 7.20 17.60 -31.35
N ASN A 58 7.55 17.38 -32.61
CA ASN A 58 8.45 18.27 -33.38
C ASN A 58 7.69 19.03 -34.48
N LEU A 59 7.39 20.28 -34.20
CA LEU A 59 6.74 21.22 -35.10
C LEU A 59 7.68 22.36 -35.55
N SER A 60 8.99 22.21 -35.37
CA SER A 60 9.99 23.24 -35.62
C SER A 60 9.98 23.73 -37.08
N GLN A 61 9.55 22.90 -38.02
CA GLN A 61 9.43 23.19 -39.43
C GLN A 61 7.97 23.51 -39.90
N GLN A 62 7.05 23.59 -38.94
CA GLN A 62 5.61 23.75 -39.20
C GLN A 62 5.08 25.00 -38.45
N PRO A 63 5.27 26.20 -38.98
CA PRO A 63 4.98 27.43 -38.27
C PRO A 63 3.49 27.67 -37.98
N ASP A 64 2.60 26.98 -38.67
CA ASP A 64 1.15 27.13 -38.51
C ASP A 64 0.46 25.89 -37.92
N ALA A 65 1.24 24.82 -37.67
CA ALA A 65 0.71 23.57 -37.15
C ALA A 65 0.87 23.47 -35.62
N TRP A 66 -0.10 22.85 -34.97
CA TRP A 66 -0.09 22.54 -33.57
C TRP A 66 -0.59 21.12 -33.32
N ALA A 67 -0.16 20.51 -32.25
CA ALA A 67 -0.57 19.16 -31.88
C ALA A 67 -0.63 19.01 -30.37
N GLY A 68 -1.49 18.12 -29.85
CA GLY A 68 -1.62 17.88 -28.44
C GLY A 68 -2.47 16.67 -28.09
N MET A 69 -2.65 16.49 -26.81
CA MET A 69 -3.50 15.43 -26.28
C MET A 69 -4.45 15.98 -25.22
N TRP A 70 -5.58 15.33 -25.10
CA TRP A 70 -6.50 15.51 -23.99
C TRP A 70 -6.59 14.24 -23.16
N HIS A 71 -6.82 14.39 -21.87
CA HIS A 71 -7.00 13.31 -20.90
C HIS A 71 -8.25 13.60 -20.08
N SER A 72 -9.07 12.58 -19.87
CA SER A 72 -10.24 12.70 -19.02
C SER A 72 -9.85 12.83 -17.55
N LEU A 73 -10.48 13.76 -16.87
CA LEU A 73 -10.40 13.91 -15.40
C LEU A 73 -11.56 13.19 -14.69
N ALA A 74 -12.59 12.79 -15.44
CA ALA A 74 -13.76 12.15 -14.85
C ALA A 74 -13.47 10.68 -14.58
N GLY A 75 -13.59 10.28 -13.33
CA GLY A 75 -13.69 8.88 -12.94
C GLY A 75 -14.87 8.22 -13.67
N ARG A 76 -14.74 6.96 -14.04
CA ARG A 76 -15.88 6.16 -14.47
C ARG A 76 -16.69 5.79 -13.25
N ALA A 77 -17.99 6.07 -13.25
CA ALA A 77 -18.90 5.83 -12.13
C ALA A 77 -18.94 4.40 -11.59
N ALA A 78 -18.38 3.44 -12.30
CA ALA A 78 -18.27 2.04 -11.91
C ALA A 78 -16.82 1.57 -11.68
N SER A 79 -15.85 2.48 -11.71
CA SER A 79 -14.43 2.14 -11.57
C SER A 79 -13.97 2.31 -10.12
N PRO A 80 -13.10 1.46 -9.61
CA PRO A 80 -12.37 1.70 -8.36
C PRO A 80 -11.72 3.08 -8.25
N LEU A 81 -11.56 3.76 -9.35
CA LEU A 81 -11.01 5.10 -9.49
C LEU A 81 -11.92 6.22 -8.98
N GLU A 82 -13.18 5.94 -8.67
CA GLU A 82 -13.99 6.89 -7.88
C GLU A 82 -13.30 7.28 -6.57
N VAL A 83 -12.46 6.39 -6.07
CA VAL A 83 -11.63 6.63 -4.88
C VAL A 83 -10.56 7.70 -5.13
N MET A 84 -10.18 7.92 -6.39
CA MET A 84 -9.19 8.92 -6.83
C MET A 84 -9.84 10.23 -7.29
N ASP A 85 -11.14 10.40 -7.10
CA ASP A 85 -11.79 11.66 -7.38
C ASP A 85 -11.26 12.73 -6.41
N PHE A 86 -10.36 13.56 -6.90
CA PHE A 86 -9.78 14.67 -6.14
C PHE A 86 -10.80 15.73 -5.75
N THR A 87 -11.99 15.67 -6.33
CA THR A 87 -13.09 16.55 -5.96
C THR A 87 -13.85 16.05 -4.73
N ARG A 88 -13.69 14.78 -4.36
CA ARG A 88 -14.28 14.24 -3.13
C ARG A 88 -13.51 14.74 -1.93
N PRO A 89 -14.16 15.43 -1.00
CA PRO A 89 -13.51 15.74 0.26
C PRO A 89 -13.23 14.45 1.01
N TYR A 90 -12.06 14.37 1.63
CA TYR A 90 -11.83 13.36 2.66
C TYR A 90 -12.89 13.48 3.76
N PRO A 91 -13.15 12.41 4.51
CA PRO A 91 -13.99 12.53 5.70
C PRO A 91 -13.59 13.75 6.50
N PRO A 92 -14.54 14.52 7.05
CA PRO A 92 -14.26 15.78 7.76
C PRO A 92 -13.18 15.65 8.83
N GLU A 93 -13.09 14.47 9.44
CA GLU A 93 -12.12 14.13 10.47
C GLU A 93 -10.67 14.17 9.97
N ILE A 94 -10.48 13.92 8.70
CA ILE A 94 -9.16 13.85 8.06
C ILE A 94 -8.90 15.07 7.18
N ALA A 95 -9.96 15.68 6.66
CA ALA A 95 -9.86 16.81 5.74
C ALA A 95 -9.01 17.97 6.28
N ALA A 96 -9.05 18.21 7.59
CA ALA A 96 -8.25 19.24 8.24
C ALA A 96 -6.74 18.96 8.14
N HIS A 97 -6.35 17.69 8.11
CA HIS A 97 -4.94 17.27 8.12
C HIS A 97 -4.40 16.91 6.74
N LEU A 98 -5.24 16.37 5.90
CA LEU A 98 -4.83 15.89 4.59
C LEU A 98 -5.06 16.89 3.49
N GLN A 99 -6.12 17.68 3.56
CA GLN A 99 -6.53 18.59 2.48
C GLN A 99 -5.88 18.26 1.12
N PRO A 100 -6.10 17.09 0.54
CA PRO A 100 -5.49 16.75 -0.72
C PRO A 100 -6.27 17.45 -1.83
N ARG A 101 -6.33 18.76 -1.72
CA ARG A 101 -6.82 19.57 -2.81
C ARG A 101 -5.71 19.65 -3.81
N VAL A 102 -5.91 19.01 -4.94
CA VAL A 102 -5.09 19.31 -6.09
C VAL A 102 -5.08 20.82 -6.26
N SER A 103 -3.91 21.39 -6.24
CA SER A 103 -3.68 22.84 -6.32
C SER A 103 -2.61 23.21 -7.33
N ALA A 104 -2.14 22.24 -8.12
CA ALA A 104 -1.19 22.45 -9.19
C ALA A 104 -1.37 21.46 -10.34
N VAL A 105 -1.04 21.92 -11.54
CA VAL A 105 -0.69 21.10 -12.69
C VAL A 105 0.83 21.07 -12.79
N MET A 106 1.39 19.88 -12.94
CA MET A 106 2.83 19.65 -13.05
C MET A 106 3.11 18.95 -14.38
N ILE A 107 4.05 19.47 -15.14
CA ILE A 107 4.50 18.85 -16.39
C ILE A 107 6.03 18.83 -16.42
N GLU A 108 6.60 17.70 -16.77
CA GLU A 108 8.03 17.58 -17.02
C GLU A 108 8.26 17.58 -18.52
N ALA A 109 9.00 18.57 -18.97
CA ALA A 109 9.23 18.77 -20.39
C ALA A 109 10.66 19.23 -20.68
N ALA A 110 11.14 18.94 -21.88
CA ALA A 110 12.41 19.36 -22.43
C ALA A 110 12.22 19.89 -23.86
N GLY A 111 13.25 20.55 -24.41
CA GLY A 111 13.22 21.05 -25.77
C GLY A 111 13.12 22.58 -25.86
N ARG A 112 12.52 23.06 -26.94
CA ARG A 112 12.39 24.51 -27.19
C ARG A 112 11.03 24.83 -27.80
N GLY A 113 10.34 25.79 -27.24
CA GLY A 113 9.06 26.27 -27.78
C GLY A 113 8.04 26.53 -26.69
N ARG A 114 6.76 26.48 -27.05
CA ARG A 114 5.65 26.75 -26.12
C ARG A 114 4.70 25.60 -26.01
N LEU A 115 4.30 25.35 -24.78
CA LEU A 115 3.34 24.35 -24.40
C LEU A 115 2.17 25.04 -23.70
N LYS A 116 0.95 24.89 -24.23
CA LYS A 116 -0.28 25.37 -23.60
C LYS A 116 -0.94 24.22 -22.85
N ILE A 117 -1.37 24.48 -21.62
CA ILE A 117 -2.18 23.53 -20.84
C ILE A 117 -3.52 24.17 -20.52
N GLU A 118 -4.59 23.42 -20.69
CA GLU A 118 -5.96 23.84 -20.43
C GLU A 118 -6.70 22.80 -19.57
N ILE A 119 -7.56 23.27 -18.69
CA ILE A 119 -8.54 22.44 -17.98
C ILE A 119 -9.92 22.88 -18.44
N LYS A 120 -10.75 21.91 -18.85
CA LYS A 120 -12.10 22.16 -19.33
C LYS A 120 -13.15 21.47 -18.46
N SER A 121 -14.28 22.14 -18.32
CA SER A 121 -15.47 21.59 -17.67
C SER A 121 -16.15 20.52 -18.55
N ALA A 122 -17.15 19.85 -17.98
CA ALA A 122 -18.02 18.92 -18.70
C ALA A 122 -18.77 19.59 -19.87
N ALA A 123 -19.00 20.88 -19.81
CA ALA A 123 -19.61 21.67 -20.89
C ALA A 123 -18.60 22.11 -21.96
N GLY A 124 -17.32 21.76 -21.82
CA GLY A 124 -16.25 22.14 -22.75
C GLY A 124 -15.70 23.56 -22.53
N GLU A 125 -16.14 24.26 -21.49
CA GLU A 125 -15.64 25.60 -21.17
C GLU A 125 -14.23 25.52 -20.57
N VAL A 126 -13.34 26.40 -21.02
CA VAL A 126 -12.01 26.54 -20.46
C VAL A 126 -12.12 27.17 -19.07
N ARG A 127 -11.74 26.41 -18.04
CA ARG A 127 -11.74 26.85 -16.63
C ARG A 127 -10.38 27.40 -16.20
N TRP A 128 -9.33 26.92 -16.82
CA TRP A 128 -7.98 27.34 -16.54
C TRP A 128 -7.09 27.12 -17.75
N THR A 129 -6.14 28.01 -17.95
CA THR A 129 -5.14 27.90 -19.01
C THR A 129 -3.80 28.45 -18.58
N GLN A 130 -2.74 27.82 -19.02
CA GLN A 130 -1.36 28.29 -18.82
C GLN A 130 -0.53 28.06 -20.08
N LEU A 131 0.35 29.03 -20.36
CA LEU A 131 1.42 28.91 -21.32
C LEU A 131 2.73 28.65 -20.59
N ILE A 132 3.50 27.73 -21.09
CA ILE A 132 4.80 27.33 -20.57
C ILE A 132 5.82 27.52 -21.68
N ASP A 133 6.80 28.38 -21.44
CA ASP A 133 7.96 28.49 -22.32
C ASP A 133 8.95 27.38 -21.93
N VAL A 134 9.13 26.42 -22.84
CA VAL A 134 10.11 25.35 -22.70
C VAL A 134 11.40 25.84 -23.35
N ALA A 135 12.45 25.94 -22.55
CA ALA A 135 13.76 26.41 -23.02
C ALA A 135 14.87 25.58 -22.37
N GLY A 136 15.60 24.84 -23.18
CA GLY A 136 16.76 24.08 -22.74
C GLY A 136 16.79 22.63 -23.20
N GLY A 137 17.98 22.05 -23.25
CA GLY A 137 18.18 20.68 -23.74
C GLY A 137 17.85 19.57 -22.74
N GLY A 138 17.64 19.90 -21.46
CA GLY A 138 17.32 18.95 -20.41
C GLY A 138 15.88 19.09 -19.91
N TYR A 139 15.37 18.04 -19.24
CA TYR A 139 14.06 18.06 -18.62
C TYR A 139 13.99 19.05 -17.45
N GLY A 140 12.93 19.82 -17.42
CA GLY A 140 12.56 20.69 -16.32
C GLY A 140 11.12 20.43 -15.87
N MET A 141 10.90 20.49 -14.56
CA MET A 141 9.57 20.39 -13.97
C MET A 141 8.92 21.78 -13.93
N PHE A 142 7.83 21.93 -14.65
CA PHE A 142 7.01 23.14 -14.64
C PHE A 142 5.79 22.93 -13.77
N VAL A 143 5.73 23.66 -12.66
CA VAL A 143 4.59 23.62 -11.75
C VAL A 143 3.75 24.87 -11.94
N ARG A 144 2.46 24.70 -12.14
CA ARG A 144 1.50 25.80 -12.31
C ARG A 144 0.37 25.67 -11.29
N PRO A 145 0.25 26.64 -10.37
CA PRO A 145 -0.85 26.65 -9.42
C PRO A 145 -2.21 26.67 -10.14
N VAL A 146 -3.14 25.94 -9.60
CA VAL A 146 -4.55 25.93 -10.01
C VAL A 146 -5.43 26.05 -8.79
N ASP A 147 -6.46 26.90 -8.86
CA ASP A 147 -7.45 26.98 -7.79
C ASP A 147 -8.19 25.62 -7.69
N PRO A 148 -8.24 25.00 -6.52
CA PRO A 148 -8.98 23.75 -6.32
C PRO A 148 -10.45 23.84 -6.76
N GLU A 149 -11.08 25.00 -6.64
CA GLU A 149 -12.46 25.20 -7.12
C GLU A 149 -12.60 25.07 -8.63
N THR A 150 -11.54 25.39 -9.38
CA THR A 150 -11.46 25.20 -10.84
C THR A 150 -11.57 23.72 -11.21
N LEU A 151 -11.12 22.83 -10.35
CA LEU A 151 -11.09 21.38 -10.59
C LEU A 151 -12.40 20.69 -10.25
N ARG A 152 -13.30 21.36 -9.51
CA ARG A 152 -14.53 20.75 -8.98
C ARG A 152 -15.46 20.21 -10.08
N ASP A 153 -15.58 20.91 -11.20
CA ASP A 153 -16.37 20.52 -12.38
C ASP A 153 -15.52 20.21 -13.62
N ALA A 154 -14.21 20.07 -13.42
CA ALA A 154 -13.26 19.77 -14.47
C ALA A 154 -13.51 18.38 -15.05
N LYS A 155 -13.52 18.29 -16.37
CA LYS A 155 -13.74 17.04 -17.12
C LYS A 155 -12.48 16.56 -17.84
N THR A 156 -11.71 17.50 -18.37
CA THR A 156 -10.53 17.20 -19.20
C THR A 156 -9.37 18.11 -18.85
N ILE A 157 -8.16 17.55 -18.90
CA ILE A 157 -6.92 18.29 -18.99
C ILE A 157 -6.34 18.10 -20.39
N ILE A 158 -5.88 19.18 -21.00
CA ILE A 158 -5.40 19.22 -22.38
C ILE A 158 -4.03 19.88 -22.36
N TRP A 159 -3.08 19.28 -23.06
CA TRP A 159 -1.85 19.97 -23.39
C TRP A 159 -1.69 20.08 -24.93
N THR A 160 -1.10 21.17 -25.36
CA THR A 160 -0.93 21.49 -26.78
C THR A 160 0.44 22.09 -27.00
N VAL A 161 1.21 21.53 -27.89
CA VAL A 161 2.47 22.10 -28.36
C VAL A 161 2.14 23.11 -29.48
N GLU A 162 2.61 24.35 -29.29
CA GLU A 162 2.34 25.42 -30.22
C GLU A 162 3.25 25.38 -31.46
N PRO A 163 2.86 26.06 -32.54
CA PRO A 163 3.61 26.08 -33.79
C PRO A 163 5.09 26.48 -33.60
N GLY A 164 5.95 25.90 -34.42
CA GLY A 164 7.38 26.19 -34.41
C GLY A 164 8.16 25.61 -33.21
N SER A 165 7.53 24.75 -32.42
CA SER A 165 8.10 24.16 -31.22
C SER A 165 8.65 22.76 -31.48
N ASP A 166 9.66 22.36 -30.67
CA ASP A 166 10.21 21.01 -30.55
C ASP A 166 10.23 20.65 -29.08
N VAL A 167 9.26 19.89 -28.60
CA VAL A 167 9.01 19.62 -27.20
C VAL A 167 8.93 18.13 -26.93
N LYS A 168 9.58 17.72 -25.87
CA LYS A 168 9.49 16.37 -25.28
C LYS A 168 8.79 16.47 -23.95
N ILE A 169 7.90 15.53 -23.66
CA ILE A 169 7.15 15.45 -22.40
C ILE A 169 7.38 14.07 -21.82
N SER A 170 7.90 14.00 -20.58
CA SER A 170 8.12 12.77 -19.84
C SER A 170 7.02 12.50 -18.80
N GLY A 171 6.25 13.51 -18.40
CA GLY A 171 5.17 13.32 -17.47
C GLY A 171 4.22 14.51 -17.35
N LEU A 172 2.97 14.21 -17.01
CA LEU A 172 1.92 15.17 -16.70
C LEU A 172 1.21 14.67 -15.43
N TRP A 173 1.14 15.54 -14.42
CA TRP A 173 0.54 15.22 -13.13
C TRP A 173 -0.38 16.32 -12.65
N LEU A 174 -1.37 15.97 -11.85
CA LEU A 174 -1.95 16.86 -10.87
C LEU A 174 -1.15 16.74 -9.56
N GLY A 175 -0.97 17.85 -8.89
CA GLY A 175 -0.14 17.93 -7.70
C GLY A 175 -0.80 18.72 -6.58
N MET A 176 -0.27 18.54 -5.39
CA MET A 176 -0.61 19.32 -4.20
C MET A 176 0.66 19.89 -3.57
N GLU A 177 0.53 20.98 -2.83
CA GLU A 177 1.62 21.45 -2.00
C GLU A 177 1.84 20.47 -0.85
N ARG A 178 3.06 20.01 -0.67
CA ARG A 178 3.39 19.16 0.46
C ARG A 178 3.14 19.93 1.76
N PRO A 179 2.39 19.35 2.70
CA PRO A 179 2.26 19.92 4.02
C PRO A 179 3.65 20.11 4.65
N GLN A 180 3.87 21.22 5.33
CA GLN A 180 5.10 21.46 6.10
C GLN A 180 5.03 20.70 7.44
N ILE A 181 4.97 19.42 7.37
CA ILE A 181 5.02 18.50 8.52
C ILE A 181 6.30 17.67 8.44
N GLY A 182 6.78 17.18 9.56
CA GLY A 182 7.95 16.31 9.61
C GLY A 182 7.76 15.08 8.74
N PHE A 183 8.85 14.56 8.21
CA PHE A 183 8.84 13.39 7.32
C PHE A 183 8.14 12.17 7.96
N ASP A 184 8.33 11.96 9.26
CA ASP A 184 7.71 10.93 10.09
C ASP A 184 6.17 10.97 10.00
N ALA A 185 5.58 12.16 10.25
CA ALA A 185 4.14 12.37 10.13
C ALA A 185 3.65 12.25 8.68
N GLN A 186 4.44 12.72 7.71
CA GLN A 186 4.10 12.62 6.29
C GLN A 186 4.04 11.17 5.82
N ALA A 187 4.99 10.32 6.25
CA ALA A 187 4.99 8.91 5.90
C ALA A 187 3.75 8.20 6.41
N PHE A 188 3.40 8.42 7.69
CA PHE A 188 2.19 7.82 8.25
C PHE A 188 0.92 8.36 7.58
N LEU A 189 0.84 9.67 7.39
CA LEU A 189 -0.30 10.33 6.74
C LEU A 189 -0.56 9.78 5.32
N ALA A 190 0.49 9.66 4.50
CA ALA A 190 0.38 9.17 3.14
C ALA A 190 -0.08 7.70 3.09
N SER A 191 0.54 6.85 3.90
CA SER A 191 0.19 5.42 3.97
C SER A 191 -1.23 5.19 4.51
N TYR A 192 -1.63 5.96 5.54
CA TYR A 192 -2.99 5.91 6.08
C TYR A 192 -4.03 6.41 5.06
N ALA A 193 -3.72 7.45 4.30
CA ALA A 193 -4.59 7.95 3.23
C ALA A 193 -4.82 6.91 2.12
N LYS A 194 -3.81 6.10 1.78
CA LYS A 194 -3.97 4.99 0.84
C LYS A 194 -4.97 3.96 1.35
N LEU A 195 -4.82 3.50 2.58
CA LEU A 195 -5.77 2.60 3.23
C LEU A 195 -7.17 3.16 3.29
N LEU A 196 -7.30 4.42 3.66
CA LEU A 196 -8.59 5.10 3.74
C LEU A 196 -9.31 5.13 2.39
N ARG A 197 -8.57 5.32 1.29
CA ARG A 197 -9.14 5.26 -0.06
C ARG A 197 -9.61 3.87 -0.45
N CYS A 198 -9.00 2.82 0.09
CA CYS A 198 -9.46 1.45 -0.09
C CYS A 198 -10.69 1.09 0.77
N TYR A 199 -10.96 1.86 1.83
CA TYR A 199 -12.06 1.59 2.76
C TYR A 199 -13.41 2.07 2.23
N SER A 200 -14.42 1.21 2.35
CA SER A 200 -15.82 1.55 2.07
C SER A 200 -16.60 1.67 3.37
N ALA A 201 -17.00 2.89 3.73
CA ALA A 201 -17.88 3.12 4.88
C ALA A 201 -19.25 2.46 4.73
N GLU A 202 -19.70 2.19 3.51
CA GLU A 202 -20.97 1.51 3.25
C GLU A 202 -20.92 0.02 3.60
N THR A 203 -19.79 -0.64 3.30
CA THR A 203 -19.63 -2.08 3.51
C THR A 203 -18.91 -2.41 4.82
N GLY A 204 -18.05 -1.54 5.31
CA GLY A 204 -17.17 -1.78 6.44
C GLY A 204 -15.90 -2.57 6.10
N TYR A 205 -15.58 -2.72 4.81
CA TYR A 205 -14.42 -3.48 4.33
C TYR A 205 -13.43 -2.61 3.58
N VAL A 206 -12.20 -3.12 3.49
CA VAL A 206 -11.10 -2.57 2.69
C VAL A 206 -10.96 -3.40 1.41
N ARG A 207 -10.95 -2.70 0.28
CA ARG A 207 -10.70 -3.30 -1.02
C ARG A 207 -9.27 -3.84 -1.11
N ASP A 208 -9.12 -5.01 -1.70
CA ASP A 208 -7.81 -5.64 -1.88
C ASP A 208 -6.89 -4.78 -2.75
N ARG A 209 -7.45 -4.25 -3.85
CA ARG A 209 -6.72 -3.42 -4.82
C ARG A 209 -7.61 -2.27 -5.28
N ALA A 210 -7.27 -1.04 -4.90
CA ALA A 210 -8.14 0.10 -5.11
C ALA A 210 -8.40 0.44 -6.57
N HIS A 211 -7.50 0.15 -7.49
CA HIS A 211 -7.54 0.66 -8.86
C HIS A 211 -7.54 -0.43 -9.93
N ILE A 212 -7.87 -1.65 -9.54
CA ILE A 212 -7.88 -2.79 -10.45
C ILE A 212 -9.26 -3.39 -10.52
N GLU A 213 -9.84 -3.46 -11.71
CA GLU A 213 -11.12 -4.12 -11.92
C GLU A 213 -11.07 -5.60 -11.51
N ALA A 214 -9.98 -6.30 -11.83
CA ALA A 214 -9.77 -7.69 -11.45
C ALA A 214 -9.60 -7.91 -9.92
N GLY A 215 -9.27 -6.87 -9.18
CA GLY A 215 -9.16 -6.86 -7.71
C GLY A 215 -10.34 -6.16 -7.04
N ALA A 216 -11.49 -6.04 -7.70
CA ALA A 216 -12.68 -5.39 -7.17
C ALA A 216 -13.41 -6.26 -6.13
N PHE A 217 -12.66 -6.81 -5.19
CA PHE A 217 -13.13 -7.54 -4.02
C PHE A 217 -12.42 -6.99 -2.78
N ASP A 218 -12.97 -7.26 -1.63
CA ASP A 218 -12.45 -6.78 -0.35
C ASP A 218 -11.66 -7.89 0.33
N THR A 219 -10.69 -7.53 1.17
CA THR A 219 -9.91 -8.48 1.95
C THR A 219 -10.09 -8.28 3.45
N VAL A 220 -10.25 -9.38 4.16
CA VAL A 220 -10.50 -9.36 5.61
C VAL A 220 -9.26 -8.91 6.38
N SER A 221 -8.07 -9.36 5.99
CA SER A 221 -6.80 -8.98 6.63
C SER A 221 -6.52 -7.49 6.53
N ALA A 222 -6.59 -6.89 5.34
CA ALA A 222 -6.41 -5.45 5.17
C ALA A 222 -7.48 -4.64 5.90
N THR A 223 -8.70 -5.16 5.98
CA THR A 223 -9.79 -4.54 6.76
C THR A 223 -9.42 -4.45 8.24
N GLY A 224 -8.88 -5.51 8.82
CA GLY A 224 -8.37 -5.48 10.19
C GLY A 224 -7.25 -4.45 10.37
N MET A 225 -6.28 -4.44 9.47
CA MET A 225 -5.16 -3.50 9.52
C MET A 225 -5.59 -2.04 9.39
N PHE A 226 -6.60 -1.75 8.56
CA PHE A 226 -7.20 -0.42 8.48
C PHE A 226 -7.80 0.03 9.81
N VAL A 227 -8.53 -0.86 10.49
CA VAL A 227 -9.09 -0.55 11.82
C VAL A 227 -7.98 -0.23 12.81
N LEU A 228 -6.92 -1.02 12.85
CA LEU A 228 -5.77 -0.80 13.74
C LEU A 228 -5.04 0.51 13.40
N ALA A 229 -4.77 0.77 12.12
CA ALA A 229 -4.18 2.03 11.67
C ALA A 229 -5.06 3.24 12.00
N THR A 230 -6.39 3.09 11.91
CA THR A 230 -7.34 4.15 12.29
C THR A 230 -7.34 4.39 13.80
N ALA A 231 -7.25 3.35 14.61
CA ALA A 231 -7.08 3.48 16.05
C ALA A 231 -5.75 4.18 16.40
N ALA A 232 -4.67 3.86 15.69
CA ALA A 232 -3.38 4.54 15.82
C ALA A 232 -3.47 6.02 15.39
N ALA A 233 -4.12 6.32 14.28
CA ALA A 233 -4.35 7.67 13.78
C ALA A 233 -5.17 8.55 14.75
N SER A 234 -5.98 7.94 15.62
CA SER A 234 -6.80 8.64 16.60
C SER A 234 -6.11 8.92 17.94
N GLN A 235 -4.89 8.41 18.14
CA GLN A 235 -4.16 8.67 19.39
C GLN A 235 -3.92 10.17 19.55
N GLN A 236 -3.99 10.65 20.80
CA GLN A 236 -3.95 12.09 21.10
C GLN A 236 -2.71 12.77 20.50
N ASP A 237 -1.56 12.12 20.57
CA ASP A 237 -0.28 12.65 20.09
C ASP A 237 -0.11 12.58 18.56
N VAL A 238 -1.00 11.86 17.88
CA VAL A 238 -1.05 11.75 16.41
C VAL A 238 -2.13 12.63 15.83
N GLY A 239 -3.37 12.50 16.32
CA GLY A 239 -4.49 13.41 16.07
C GLY A 239 -4.95 13.54 14.62
N LEU A 240 -4.75 12.51 13.78
CA LEU A 240 -5.18 12.53 12.36
C LEU A 240 -6.70 12.37 12.24
N VAL A 241 -7.30 11.59 13.12
CA VAL A 241 -8.75 11.37 13.17
C VAL A 241 -9.23 11.49 14.61
N THR A 242 -10.53 11.70 14.79
CA THR A 242 -11.11 11.71 16.14
C THR A 242 -11.26 10.29 16.69
N ALA A 243 -11.17 10.16 18.01
CA ALA A 243 -11.44 8.88 18.68
C ALA A 243 -12.85 8.35 18.38
N ASN A 244 -13.83 9.24 18.20
CA ASN A 244 -15.19 8.85 17.83
C ASN A 244 -15.26 8.25 16.41
N TYR A 245 -14.54 8.83 15.45
CA TYR A 245 -14.43 8.25 14.10
C TYR A 245 -13.81 6.85 14.16
N ALA A 246 -12.68 6.70 14.86
CA ALA A 246 -12.00 5.42 14.99
C ALA A 246 -12.89 4.35 15.65
N ARG A 247 -13.62 4.74 16.69
CA ARG A 247 -14.60 3.86 17.35
C ARG A 247 -15.71 3.43 16.39
N ASN A 248 -16.26 4.34 15.59
CA ASN A 248 -17.29 4.03 14.61
C ASN A 248 -16.77 3.05 13.54
N VAL A 249 -15.56 3.25 13.04
CA VAL A 249 -14.90 2.32 12.10
C VAL A 249 -14.75 0.94 12.72
N LEU A 250 -14.24 0.84 13.95
CA LEU A 250 -14.12 -0.42 14.68
C LEU A 250 -15.45 -1.17 14.79
N LEU A 251 -16.50 -0.49 15.27
CA LEU A 251 -17.83 -1.06 15.47
C LEU A 251 -18.47 -1.50 14.15
N GLN A 252 -18.39 -0.67 13.13
CA GLN A 252 -18.95 -0.95 11.81
C GLN A 252 -18.27 -2.15 11.16
N THR A 253 -16.94 -2.20 11.18
CA THR A 253 -16.17 -3.31 10.63
C THR A 253 -16.42 -4.59 11.40
N HIS A 254 -16.43 -4.53 12.75
CA HIS A 254 -16.74 -5.70 13.57
C HIS A 254 -18.12 -6.27 13.24
N ALA A 255 -19.14 -5.41 13.15
CA ALA A 255 -20.49 -5.81 12.78
C ALA A 255 -20.58 -6.37 11.33
N ALA A 256 -19.79 -5.83 10.40
CA ALA A 256 -19.75 -6.31 9.02
C ALA A 256 -19.14 -7.72 8.92
N VAL A 257 -17.97 -7.92 9.51
CA VAL A 257 -17.27 -9.21 9.50
C VAL A 257 -18.02 -10.27 10.32
N GLY A 258 -18.64 -9.87 11.44
CA GLY A 258 -19.45 -10.76 12.27
C GLY A 258 -20.65 -11.40 11.56
N ARG A 259 -21.06 -10.87 10.40
CA ARG A 259 -22.12 -11.44 9.54
C ARG A 259 -21.60 -12.46 8.53
N LEU A 260 -20.30 -12.59 8.36
CA LEU A 260 -19.74 -13.56 7.42
C LEU A 260 -19.92 -14.99 7.92
N LYS A 261 -20.18 -15.89 6.97
CA LYS A 261 -20.10 -17.32 7.25
C LYS A 261 -18.63 -17.68 7.49
N THR A 262 -18.38 -18.43 8.54
CA THR A 262 -17.06 -18.97 8.88
C THR A 262 -16.99 -20.47 8.63
N ALA A 263 -15.79 -21.00 8.41
CA ALA A 263 -15.53 -22.43 8.39
C ALA A 263 -14.61 -22.79 9.57
N HIS A 264 -15.09 -23.62 10.48
CA HIS A 264 -14.36 -24.00 11.70
C HIS A 264 -13.83 -22.80 12.51
N GLY A 265 -14.54 -21.67 12.45
CA GLY A 265 -14.14 -20.39 13.08
C GLY A 265 -13.27 -19.50 12.22
N LEU A 266 -12.73 -19.99 11.09
CA LEU A 266 -11.93 -19.16 10.17
C LEU A 266 -12.79 -18.24 9.32
N LEU A 267 -12.28 -17.06 9.07
CA LEU A 267 -12.84 -16.07 8.15
C LEU A 267 -12.43 -16.38 6.70
N PRO A 268 -13.27 -16.04 5.71
CA PRO A 268 -12.85 -16.10 4.31
C PRO A 268 -11.77 -15.04 4.04
N HIS A 269 -10.83 -15.34 3.15
CA HIS A 269 -9.80 -14.39 2.75
C HIS A 269 -10.43 -13.18 2.05
N PHE A 270 -11.27 -13.45 1.02
CA PHE A 270 -11.88 -12.41 0.20
C PHE A 270 -13.40 -12.41 0.30
N VAL A 271 -13.96 -11.21 0.23
CA VAL A 271 -15.40 -10.97 0.13
C VAL A 271 -15.68 -10.03 -1.04
N ARG A 272 -16.89 -10.09 -1.57
CA ARG A 272 -17.34 -9.19 -2.63
C ARG A 272 -18.72 -8.63 -2.31
N ARG A 273 -19.03 -7.49 -2.88
CA ARG A 273 -20.36 -6.95 -2.87
C ARG A 273 -21.11 -7.36 -4.14
N GLN A 274 -22.28 -7.96 -3.97
CA GLN A 274 -23.19 -8.30 -5.05
C GLN A 274 -24.62 -7.92 -4.64
N ASP A 275 -25.31 -7.13 -5.47
CA ASP A 275 -26.70 -6.69 -5.24
C ASP A 275 -26.91 -6.04 -3.86
N GLY A 276 -25.95 -5.26 -3.40
CA GLY A 276 -26.00 -4.58 -2.10
C GLY A 276 -25.67 -5.46 -0.89
N VAL A 277 -25.41 -6.75 -1.09
CA VAL A 277 -25.10 -7.71 -0.02
C VAL A 277 -23.63 -8.12 -0.10
N THR A 278 -22.95 -8.11 1.04
CA THR A 278 -21.60 -8.67 1.13
C THR A 278 -21.68 -10.19 1.16
N GLN A 279 -20.97 -10.82 0.25
CA GLN A 279 -20.89 -12.27 0.08
C GLN A 279 -19.43 -12.72 0.06
N ILE A 280 -19.22 -13.99 0.36
CA ILE A 280 -17.91 -14.61 0.19
C ILE A 280 -17.56 -14.61 -1.30
N HIS A 281 -16.32 -14.21 -1.63
CA HIS A 281 -15.86 -14.25 -3.01
C HIS A 281 -15.75 -15.72 -3.48
N PRO A 282 -16.28 -16.08 -4.65
CA PRO A 282 -16.20 -17.46 -5.16
C PRO A 282 -14.76 -17.95 -5.29
N GLY A 283 -14.50 -19.16 -4.86
CA GLY A 283 -13.18 -19.79 -4.93
C GLY A 283 -12.18 -19.29 -3.89
N THR A 284 -12.60 -18.41 -2.97
CA THR A 284 -11.72 -17.98 -1.87
C THR A 284 -11.63 -19.05 -0.79
N GLU A 285 -10.47 -19.20 -0.22
CA GLU A 285 -10.25 -20.05 0.94
C GLU A 285 -10.72 -19.39 2.24
N TYR A 286 -10.95 -20.20 3.27
CA TYR A 286 -11.05 -19.79 4.67
C TYR A 286 -9.64 -19.85 5.25
N SER A 287 -9.04 -18.70 5.46
CA SER A 287 -7.59 -18.55 5.69
C SER A 287 -7.25 -18.42 7.18
N THR A 288 -6.24 -19.16 7.61
CA THR A 288 -5.69 -19.04 8.98
C THR A 288 -4.94 -17.74 9.18
N VAL A 289 -4.11 -17.30 8.21
CA VAL A 289 -3.31 -16.08 8.38
C VAL A 289 -4.15 -14.81 8.25
N ASP A 290 -5.10 -14.76 7.30
CA ASP A 290 -5.96 -13.58 7.17
C ASP A 290 -6.85 -13.41 8.38
N SER A 291 -7.35 -14.53 8.93
CA SER A 291 -8.04 -14.53 10.22
C SER A 291 -7.13 -14.04 11.34
N ALA A 292 -5.85 -14.46 11.37
CA ALA A 292 -4.89 -14.04 12.39
C ALA A 292 -4.64 -12.53 12.32
N ILE A 293 -4.32 -11.99 11.14
CA ILE A 293 -4.08 -10.56 10.93
C ILE A 293 -5.30 -9.74 11.35
N TYR A 294 -6.50 -10.14 10.89
CA TYR A 294 -7.74 -9.46 11.26
C TYR A 294 -7.96 -9.46 12.79
N LEU A 295 -7.90 -10.62 13.42
CA LEU A 295 -8.23 -10.75 14.84
C LEU A 295 -7.19 -10.10 15.76
N HIS A 296 -5.90 -10.16 15.43
CA HIS A 296 -4.87 -9.37 16.12
C HIS A 296 -5.12 -7.88 16.00
N SER A 297 -5.41 -7.40 14.80
CA SER A 297 -5.70 -5.99 14.54
C SER A 297 -6.91 -5.50 15.33
N MET A 298 -8.01 -6.25 15.30
CA MET A 298 -9.26 -5.90 16.00
C MET A 298 -9.10 -5.94 17.52
N LEU A 299 -8.39 -6.93 18.04
CA LEU A 299 -8.08 -7.04 19.49
C LEU A 299 -7.29 -5.82 19.97
N LEU A 300 -6.21 -5.48 19.26
CA LEU A 300 -5.37 -4.33 19.62
C LEU A 300 -6.14 -3.02 19.49
N ALA A 301 -6.87 -2.82 18.41
CA ALA A 301 -7.70 -1.62 18.21
C ALA A 301 -8.78 -1.47 19.29
N GLY A 302 -9.45 -2.56 19.67
CA GLY A 302 -10.42 -2.58 20.77
C GLY A 302 -9.81 -2.11 22.09
N ILE A 303 -8.62 -2.62 22.42
CA ILE A 303 -7.88 -2.23 23.62
C ILE A 303 -7.43 -0.76 23.55
N MET A 304 -6.91 -0.31 22.39
CA MET A 304 -6.46 1.07 22.20
C MET A 304 -7.59 2.09 22.37
N LEU A 305 -8.77 1.76 21.88
CA LEU A 305 -9.96 2.63 21.91
C LEU A 305 -10.80 2.47 23.17
N GLY A 306 -10.42 1.55 24.09
CA GLY A 306 -11.18 1.27 25.32
C GLY A 306 -12.49 0.51 25.08
N GLU A 307 -12.65 -0.14 23.93
CA GLU A 307 -13.83 -0.94 23.56
C GLU A 307 -13.66 -2.40 24.01
N GLN A 308 -13.66 -2.61 25.34
CA GLN A 308 -13.37 -3.91 25.95
C GLN A 308 -14.34 -5.01 25.48
N ALA A 309 -15.62 -4.68 25.26
CA ALA A 309 -16.60 -5.65 24.77
C ALA A 309 -16.21 -6.22 23.39
N ILE A 310 -15.71 -5.38 22.49
CA ILE A 310 -15.21 -5.85 21.19
C ILE A 310 -13.94 -6.71 21.35
N ALA A 311 -13.01 -6.29 22.21
CA ALA A 311 -11.81 -7.07 22.49
C ALA A 311 -12.16 -8.47 23.04
N ASP A 312 -13.14 -8.56 23.95
CA ASP A 312 -13.61 -9.83 24.50
C ASP A 312 -14.32 -10.71 23.47
N GLU A 313 -15.13 -10.11 22.58
CA GLU A 313 -15.76 -10.81 21.46
C GLU A 313 -14.73 -11.36 20.48
N VAL A 314 -13.69 -10.58 20.15
CA VAL A 314 -12.58 -11.04 19.29
C VAL A 314 -11.88 -12.25 19.92
N VAL A 315 -11.58 -12.20 21.21
CA VAL A 315 -11.02 -13.36 21.93
C VAL A 315 -11.97 -14.55 21.90
N ALA A 316 -13.28 -14.32 22.04
CA ALA A 316 -14.28 -15.38 21.91
C ALA A 316 -14.34 -15.96 20.49
N MET A 317 -14.12 -15.14 19.45
CA MET A 317 -13.99 -15.66 18.07
C MET A 317 -12.79 -16.58 17.94
N VAL A 318 -11.63 -16.21 18.45
CA VAL A 318 -10.41 -17.05 18.44
C VAL A 318 -10.66 -18.38 19.18
N LYS A 319 -11.31 -18.34 20.35
CA LYS A 319 -11.63 -19.53 21.14
C LYS A 319 -12.65 -20.48 20.47
N ARG A 320 -13.40 -20.02 19.50
CA ARG A 320 -14.31 -20.86 18.69
C ARG A 320 -13.64 -21.53 17.50
N MET A 321 -12.36 -21.21 17.22
CA MET A 321 -11.62 -21.86 16.13
C MET A 321 -11.31 -23.31 16.48
N ASP A 322 -11.62 -24.21 15.56
CA ASP A 322 -11.36 -25.65 15.70
C ASP A 322 -9.95 -26.00 15.19
N PHE A 323 -8.92 -25.53 15.90
CA PHE A 323 -7.51 -25.78 15.55
C PHE A 323 -7.15 -27.26 15.37
N PRO A 324 -7.71 -28.21 16.14
CA PRO A 324 -7.51 -29.64 15.89
C PRO A 324 -7.88 -30.08 14.47
N ARG A 325 -8.95 -29.52 13.90
CA ARG A 325 -9.37 -29.82 12.52
C ARG A 325 -8.46 -29.18 11.46
N MET A 326 -7.69 -28.17 11.83
CA MET A 326 -6.77 -27.48 10.92
C MET A 326 -5.41 -28.17 10.83
N ARG A 327 -5.18 -29.25 11.60
CA ARG A 327 -3.88 -29.93 11.64
C ARG A 327 -3.68 -30.86 10.47
N LEU A 328 -2.53 -30.73 9.83
CA LEU A 328 -2.01 -31.63 8.82
C LEU A 328 -1.36 -32.87 9.48
N PRO A 329 -1.16 -33.96 8.73
CA PRO A 329 -0.28 -35.03 9.15
C PRO A 329 1.10 -34.46 9.51
N GLY A 330 1.57 -34.68 10.75
CA GLY A 330 2.80 -34.06 11.25
C GLY A 330 2.56 -32.95 12.28
N GLY A 331 1.30 -32.53 12.48
CA GLY A 331 0.89 -31.65 13.56
C GLY A 331 0.92 -30.16 13.25
N HIS A 332 1.47 -29.73 12.13
CA HIS A 332 1.43 -28.33 11.71
C HIS A 332 0.04 -27.89 11.27
N LEU A 333 -0.29 -26.62 11.49
CA LEU A 333 -1.54 -26.05 11.02
C LEU A 333 -1.52 -25.84 9.51
N SER A 334 -2.63 -26.13 8.85
CA SER A 334 -2.89 -25.83 7.45
C SER A 334 -3.03 -24.32 7.23
N HIS A 335 -2.80 -23.85 6.00
CA HIS A 335 -3.16 -22.50 5.59
C HIS A 335 -4.68 -22.22 5.67
N GLY A 336 -5.52 -23.26 5.78
CA GLY A 336 -6.95 -23.13 5.94
C GLY A 336 -7.75 -24.20 5.21
N PHE A 337 -8.98 -23.85 4.83
CA PHE A 337 -9.90 -24.71 4.07
C PHE A 337 -10.21 -24.09 2.71
N LEU A 338 -10.52 -24.94 1.72
CA LEU A 338 -11.05 -24.47 0.44
C LEU A 338 -12.41 -23.76 0.65
N ASP A 339 -12.95 -23.21 -0.41
CA ASP A 339 -14.24 -22.50 -0.45
C ASP A 339 -15.44 -23.34 -0.01
N ASP A 340 -15.32 -24.68 -0.06
CA ASP A 340 -16.33 -25.60 0.47
C ASP A 340 -16.41 -25.57 2.01
N GLY A 341 -15.38 -25.01 2.69
CA GLY A 341 -15.25 -24.93 4.14
C GLY A 341 -15.04 -26.29 4.83
N VAL A 342 -14.70 -27.34 4.08
CA VAL A 342 -14.52 -28.72 4.57
C VAL A 342 -13.18 -29.31 4.16
N THR A 343 -12.75 -29.07 2.92
CA THR A 343 -11.50 -29.61 2.38
C THR A 343 -10.31 -28.80 2.87
N LEU A 344 -9.45 -29.46 3.65
CA LEU A 344 -8.25 -28.83 4.22
C LEU A 344 -7.21 -28.55 3.14
N LEU A 345 -6.63 -27.36 3.11
CA LEU A 345 -5.50 -27.02 2.25
C LEU A 345 -4.30 -27.88 2.63
N ARG A 346 -3.56 -28.37 1.63
CA ARG A 346 -2.40 -29.25 1.86
C ARG A 346 -1.16 -28.52 2.34
N ASN A 347 -1.07 -27.22 2.07
CA ASN A 347 0.01 -26.37 2.54
C ASN A 347 -0.20 -26.01 4.01
N GLY A 348 0.88 -25.91 4.76
CA GLY A 348 0.82 -25.62 6.18
C GLY A 348 2.01 -24.82 6.70
N TRP A 349 1.83 -24.25 7.85
CA TRP A 349 2.80 -23.44 8.60
C TRP A 349 3.89 -24.34 9.19
N GLN A 350 4.88 -24.67 8.35
CA GLN A 350 5.98 -25.58 8.72
C GLN A 350 7.30 -24.87 8.94
N ASP A 351 7.46 -23.68 8.39
CA ASP A 351 8.68 -22.88 8.50
C ASP A 351 8.45 -21.70 9.44
N TRP A 352 9.49 -21.31 10.17
CA TRP A 352 9.43 -20.11 10.96
C TRP A 352 9.17 -18.88 10.08
N GLY A 353 8.46 -17.89 10.60
CA GLY A 353 8.12 -16.65 9.89
C GLY A 353 7.04 -15.87 10.62
N GLY A 354 6.84 -14.62 10.25
CA GLY A 354 5.89 -13.73 10.90
C GLY A 354 4.44 -14.20 10.81
N GLU A 355 4.04 -14.69 9.66
CA GLU A 355 2.70 -15.26 9.47
C GLU A 355 2.49 -16.50 10.35
N THR A 356 3.48 -17.41 10.37
CA THR A 356 3.46 -18.58 11.23
C THR A 356 3.36 -18.18 12.70
N ALA A 357 4.13 -17.18 13.14
CA ALA A 357 4.10 -16.69 14.52
C ALA A 357 2.71 -16.16 14.91
N LEU A 358 2.06 -15.37 14.05
CA LEU A 358 0.71 -14.85 14.32
C LEU A 358 -0.33 -15.96 14.42
N VAL A 359 -0.27 -16.96 13.52
CA VAL A 359 -1.18 -18.12 13.57
C VAL A 359 -0.97 -18.94 14.84
N MET A 360 0.29 -19.16 15.27
CA MET A 360 0.62 -19.84 16.52
C MET A 360 0.14 -19.07 17.75
N LEU A 361 0.25 -17.75 17.74
CA LEU A 361 -0.28 -16.92 18.84
C LEU A 361 -1.80 -17.05 18.97
N MET A 362 -2.54 -17.12 17.85
CA MET A 362 -3.97 -17.37 17.90
C MET A 362 -4.30 -18.75 18.50
N GLU A 363 -3.59 -19.80 18.08
CA GLU A 363 -3.78 -21.11 18.66
C GLU A 363 -3.54 -21.11 20.18
N ARG A 364 -2.51 -20.38 20.62
CA ARG A 364 -2.19 -20.21 22.05
C ARG A 364 -3.22 -19.38 22.83
N ILE A 365 -3.89 -18.43 22.17
CA ILE A 365 -5.04 -17.72 22.76
C ILE A 365 -6.22 -18.66 22.93
N ALA A 366 -6.49 -19.52 21.94
CA ALA A 366 -7.58 -20.48 21.98
C ALA A 366 -7.33 -21.59 23.02
N ASP A 367 -6.13 -22.15 23.02
CA ASP A 367 -5.67 -23.19 23.96
C ASP A 367 -4.31 -22.81 24.56
N PRO A 368 -4.28 -22.19 25.75
CA PRO A 368 -3.03 -21.84 26.43
C PRO A 368 -2.12 -23.03 26.77
N GLY A 369 -2.65 -24.24 26.78
CA GLY A 369 -1.88 -25.49 27.00
C GLY A 369 -1.27 -26.07 25.72
N CYS A 370 -1.69 -25.62 24.54
CA CYS A 370 -1.19 -26.13 23.28
C CYS A 370 0.31 -25.91 23.13
N LEU A 371 1.00 -26.91 22.59
CA LEU A 371 2.40 -26.82 22.17
C LEU A 371 2.47 -27.12 20.67
N PRO A 372 2.54 -26.09 19.82
CA PRO A 372 2.74 -26.29 18.39
C PRO A 372 4.03 -27.08 18.11
N PRO A 373 4.10 -27.84 17.01
CA PRO A 373 5.34 -28.50 16.61
C PRO A 373 6.42 -27.43 16.31
N ARG A 374 7.68 -27.80 16.50
CA ARG A 374 8.79 -26.92 16.15
C ARG A 374 8.81 -26.66 14.66
N MET A 375 9.10 -25.40 14.28
CA MET A 375 9.20 -24.97 12.91
C MET A 375 10.56 -25.35 12.31
N ARG A 376 10.59 -25.61 11.01
CA ARG A 376 11.83 -25.72 10.27
C ARG A 376 12.50 -24.34 10.20
N ARG A 377 13.82 -24.35 10.15
CA ARG A 377 14.61 -23.12 10.04
C ARG A 377 15.33 -23.10 8.68
N PRO A 378 14.66 -22.72 7.60
CA PRO A 378 15.37 -22.41 6.38
C PRO A 378 16.34 -21.25 6.62
N GLY A 379 17.33 -21.08 5.75
CA GLY A 379 18.28 -19.97 5.83
C GLY A 379 17.58 -18.61 5.83
N HIS A 380 16.52 -18.48 5.01
CA HIS A 380 15.64 -17.33 5.01
C HIS A 380 14.18 -17.77 5.20
N ALA A 381 13.40 -16.98 5.94
CA ALA A 381 11.97 -17.20 6.04
C ALA A 381 11.35 -17.11 4.64
N TRP A 382 10.60 -18.11 4.30
CA TRP A 382 9.89 -18.26 3.04
C TRP A 382 10.65 -17.68 1.83
N GLN A 383 11.78 -18.33 1.47
CA GLN A 383 12.59 -17.98 0.30
C GLN A 383 13.09 -16.53 0.28
N GLY A 384 13.15 -15.87 1.42
CA GLY A 384 13.72 -14.54 1.55
C GLY A 384 12.78 -13.39 1.17
N ALA A 385 11.46 -13.61 1.20
CA ALA A 385 10.47 -12.54 1.05
C ALA A 385 10.42 -11.70 2.32
N GLY A 386 10.61 -10.38 2.16
CA GLY A 386 10.88 -9.48 3.28
C GLY A 386 9.75 -9.36 4.29
N PHE A 387 8.50 -9.21 3.85
CA PHE A 387 7.37 -9.01 4.76
C PHE A 387 7.19 -10.17 5.77
N ILE A 388 7.53 -11.39 5.36
CA ILE A 388 7.42 -12.59 6.21
C ILE A 388 8.32 -12.49 7.45
N THR A 389 9.44 -11.77 7.37
CA THR A 389 10.34 -11.57 8.52
C THR A 389 9.93 -10.41 9.41
N GLU A 390 9.04 -9.53 8.96
CA GLU A 390 8.67 -8.30 9.68
C GLU A 390 7.26 -8.33 10.29
N LEU A 391 6.33 -9.11 9.72
CA LEU A 391 4.90 -9.02 10.01
C LEU A 391 4.55 -9.10 11.50
N GLN A 392 5.13 -10.06 12.24
CA GLN A 392 4.88 -10.24 13.67
C GLN A 392 5.28 -9.02 14.49
N SER A 393 6.33 -8.33 14.06
CA SER A 393 6.86 -7.16 14.76
C SER A 393 6.00 -5.91 14.59
N LEU A 394 5.07 -5.90 13.60
CA LEU A 394 4.07 -4.83 13.50
C LEU A 394 3.02 -4.89 14.62
N PHE A 395 2.85 -6.04 15.24
CA PHE A 395 1.84 -6.26 16.30
C PHE A 395 2.45 -6.40 17.69
N HIS A 396 3.65 -6.97 17.77
CA HIS A 396 4.25 -7.40 19.05
C HIS A 396 5.70 -6.96 19.19
N PRO A 397 6.01 -6.08 20.16
CA PRO A 397 7.37 -5.55 20.35
C PRO A 397 8.39 -6.60 20.79
N ASP A 398 7.94 -7.68 21.42
CA ASP A 398 8.84 -8.72 21.96
C ASP A 398 9.63 -9.42 20.84
N PHE A 399 9.14 -9.40 19.59
CA PHE A 399 9.88 -9.88 18.42
C PHE A 399 11.01 -8.94 17.94
N ASP A 400 11.22 -7.80 18.61
CA ASP A 400 12.40 -6.95 18.42
C ASP A 400 13.59 -7.37 19.32
N SER A 401 13.54 -8.59 19.89
CA SER A 401 14.58 -9.14 20.75
C SER A 401 15.66 -9.88 19.98
N ASP A 402 16.91 -9.72 20.40
CA ASP A 402 18.06 -10.54 19.98
C ASP A 402 18.19 -11.83 20.81
N GLU A 403 17.40 -12.00 21.85
CA GLU A 403 17.34 -13.26 22.59
C GLU A 403 16.68 -14.34 21.74
N PRO A 404 17.18 -15.56 21.77
CA PRO A 404 16.53 -16.66 21.06
C PRO A 404 15.16 -16.93 21.70
N ASP A 405 14.12 -17.05 20.87
CA ASP A 405 12.81 -17.45 21.39
C ASP A 405 12.86 -18.86 21.99
N ALA A 406 12.00 -19.12 22.97
CA ALA A 406 12.00 -20.37 23.69
C ALA A 406 11.45 -21.56 22.88
N HIS A 407 10.64 -21.29 21.85
CA HIS A 407 9.99 -22.32 21.05
C HIS A 407 10.92 -22.88 19.97
N ASP A 408 11.41 -22.02 19.08
CA ASP A 408 12.22 -22.42 17.94
C ASP A 408 13.68 -21.97 18.07
N GLY A 409 14.02 -21.12 19.05
CA GLY A 409 15.32 -20.51 19.27
C GLY A 409 15.70 -19.54 18.18
N VAL A 410 14.73 -18.91 17.53
CA VAL A 410 14.95 -17.87 16.52
C VAL A 410 15.33 -16.56 17.22
N ARG A 411 16.39 -15.93 16.75
CA ARG A 411 16.78 -14.56 17.15
C ARG A 411 16.15 -13.58 16.18
N TRP A 412 14.91 -13.19 16.44
CA TRP A 412 14.07 -12.46 15.49
C TRP A 412 14.70 -11.17 14.99
N LEU A 413 15.33 -10.38 15.85
CA LEU A 413 16.01 -9.16 15.43
C LEU A 413 17.24 -9.45 14.56
N SER A 414 18.02 -10.50 14.89
CA SER A 414 19.17 -10.90 14.06
C SER A 414 18.73 -11.35 12.67
N VAL A 415 17.72 -12.23 12.55
CA VAL A 415 17.27 -12.72 11.23
C VAL A 415 16.68 -11.62 10.37
N ARG A 416 16.08 -10.60 10.98
CA ARG A 416 15.59 -9.41 10.26
C ARG A 416 16.75 -8.59 9.69
N ARG A 417 17.81 -8.36 10.48
CA ARG A 417 19.04 -7.69 10.02
C ARG A 417 19.74 -8.46 8.92
N ASP A 418 19.85 -9.78 9.09
CA ASP A 418 20.46 -10.66 8.09
C ASP A 418 19.68 -10.65 6.78
N MET A 419 18.34 -10.60 6.84
CA MET A 419 17.49 -10.48 5.65
C MET A 419 17.75 -9.17 4.88
N LEU A 420 17.88 -8.03 5.57
CA LEU A 420 18.21 -6.76 4.90
C LEU A 420 19.58 -6.83 4.23
N ALA A 421 20.57 -7.40 4.90
CA ALA A 421 21.92 -7.58 4.34
C ALA A 421 21.88 -8.49 3.11
N ALA A 422 21.15 -9.61 3.19
CA ALA A 422 20.98 -10.54 2.08
C ALA A 422 20.28 -9.89 0.88
N GLN A 423 19.21 -9.13 1.09
CA GLN A 423 18.51 -8.45 0.00
C GLN A 423 19.36 -7.36 -0.64
N ARG A 424 20.13 -6.58 0.14
CA ARG A 424 21.08 -5.59 -0.41
C ARG A 424 22.16 -6.26 -1.26
N ALA A 425 22.72 -7.37 -0.77
CA ALA A 425 23.70 -8.14 -1.54
C ALA A 425 23.09 -8.65 -2.85
N TYR A 426 21.89 -9.23 -2.78
CA TYR A 426 21.15 -9.70 -3.93
C TYR A 426 20.92 -8.61 -4.98
N MET A 427 20.46 -7.40 -4.58
CA MET A 427 20.30 -6.27 -5.49
C MET A 427 21.61 -5.89 -6.19
N SER A 428 22.71 -5.88 -5.43
CA SER A 428 24.03 -5.55 -5.97
C SER A 428 24.58 -6.62 -6.94
N GLU A 429 24.26 -7.87 -6.70
CA GLU A 429 24.69 -8.99 -7.55
C GLU A 429 23.86 -9.11 -8.82
N GLN A 430 22.53 -9.02 -8.69
CA GLN A 430 21.63 -9.21 -9.83
C GLN A 430 21.55 -7.99 -10.74
N TRP A 431 21.59 -6.79 -10.16
CA TRP A 431 21.44 -5.53 -10.90
C TRP A 431 22.48 -4.46 -10.48
N PRO A 432 23.79 -4.73 -10.67
CA PRO A 432 24.86 -3.86 -10.17
C PRO A 432 24.84 -2.43 -10.73
N ALA A 433 24.26 -2.23 -11.91
CA ALA A 433 24.12 -0.92 -12.53
C ALA A 433 22.80 -0.20 -12.17
N SER A 434 21.93 -0.82 -11.39
CA SER A 434 20.62 -0.25 -11.03
C SER A 434 20.74 0.90 -10.05
N ALA A 435 19.69 1.73 -9.97
CA ALA A 435 19.55 2.76 -8.95
C ALA A 435 19.49 2.12 -7.54
N ALA A 436 18.77 1.00 -7.41
CA ALA A 436 18.66 0.27 -6.15
C ALA A 436 20.02 -0.18 -5.60
N ALA A 437 20.85 -0.80 -6.44
CA ALA A 437 22.19 -1.25 -6.04
C ALA A 437 23.09 -0.08 -5.62
N ARG A 438 23.12 1.01 -6.41
CA ARG A 438 23.94 2.19 -6.10
C ARG A 438 23.56 2.85 -4.77
N GLU A 439 22.29 2.85 -4.43
CA GLU A 439 21.80 3.49 -3.19
C GLU A 439 21.70 2.49 -2.02
N GLY A 440 22.08 1.23 -2.22
CA GLY A 440 22.04 0.19 -1.17
C GLY A 440 20.62 -0.14 -0.70
N LEU A 441 19.65 -0.09 -1.61
CA LEU A 441 18.25 -0.35 -1.31
C LEU A 441 17.94 -1.85 -1.32
N TYR A 442 16.79 -2.19 -0.78
CA TYR A 442 16.19 -3.51 -0.72
C TYR A 442 14.69 -3.38 -0.94
N GLY A 443 13.93 -4.46 -0.92
CA GLY A 443 12.49 -4.41 -1.08
C GLY A 443 11.90 -5.62 -1.80
N LEU A 444 12.62 -6.77 -1.76
CA LEU A 444 12.04 -8.03 -2.23
C LEU A 444 10.96 -8.47 -1.24
N SER A 445 9.72 -8.45 -1.69
CA SER A 445 8.54 -8.74 -0.89
C SER A 445 7.41 -9.24 -1.78
N ALA A 446 6.22 -9.40 -1.22
CA ALA A 446 5.03 -9.83 -1.94
C ALA A 446 4.18 -8.62 -2.36
N GLY A 447 3.57 -8.71 -3.52
CA GLY A 447 2.68 -7.68 -4.04
C GLY A 447 2.23 -7.98 -5.46
N GLU A 448 1.95 -6.96 -6.22
CA GLU A 448 1.62 -7.10 -7.63
C GLU A 448 2.87 -7.25 -8.49
N ASN A 449 2.70 -7.95 -9.61
CA ASN A 449 3.72 -7.96 -10.65
C ASN A 449 3.86 -6.57 -11.31
N ARG A 450 4.84 -6.41 -12.18
CA ARG A 450 5.11 -5.16 -12.91
C ARG A 450 3.88 -4.52 -13.58
N PHE A 451 2.92 -5.36 -14.01
CA PHE A 451 1.76 -4.93 -14.77
C PHE A 451 0.49 -4.78 -13.92
N GLY A 452 0.56 -5.11 -12.64
CA GLY A 452 -0.58 -5.06 -11.73
C GLY A 452 -1.72 -6.02 -12.11
N ASN A 453 -1.42 -7.10 -12.78
CA ASN A 453 -2.39 -8.07 -13.25
C ASN A 453 -2.19 -9.47 -12.64
N GLY A 454 -1.43 -9.57 -11.56
CA GLY A 454 -1.20 -10.81 -10.84
C GLY A 454 -0.25 -10.66 -9.67
N TYR A 455 -0.48 -11.49 -8.69
CA TYR A 455 0.36 -11.57 -7.50
C TYR A 455 1.75 -12.10 -7.83
N TRP A 456 2.76 -11.46 -7.27
CA TRP A 456 4.14 -11.86 -7.38
C TRP A 456 4.86 -11.74 -6.04
N VAL A 457 5.79 -12.64 -5.79
CA VAL A 457 6.61 -12.61 -4.58
C VAL A 457 8.08 -12.57 -4.96
N GLY A 458 8.77 -11.53 -4.51
CA GLY A 458 10.22 -11.40 -4.59
C GLY A 458 10.89 -11.91 -3.32
N GLY A 459 11.99 -12.63 -3.51
CA GLY A 459 12.81 -13.13 -2.41
C GLY A 459 14.21 -13.47 -2.86
N VAL A 460 15.19 -13.51 -1.96
CA VAL A 460 16.61 -13.78 -2.29
C VAL A 460 16.85 -15.19 -2.82
N ASP A 461 15.96 -16.13 -2.49
CA ASP A 461 16.02 -17.52 -2.95
C ASP A 461 15.01 -17.81 -4.08
N LEU A 462 14.40 -16.76 -4.67
CA LEU A 462 13.44 -16.87 -5.76
C LEU A 462 14.01 -16.32 -7.07
N PRO A 463 13.52 -16.81 -8.23
CA PRO A 463 13.76 -16.15 -9.50
C PRO A 463 13.27 -14.70 -9.42
N SER A 464 14.16 -13.76 -9.71
CA SER A 464 13.87 -12.35 -9.51
C SER A 464 13.19 -11.71 -10.72
N GLN A 465 12.25 -10.81 -10.41
CA GLN A 465 11.91 -9.70 -11.28
C GLN A 465 12.70 -8.47 -10.83
N ASP A 466 12.91 -7.53 -11.73
CA ASP A 466 13.59 -6.26 -11.46
C ASP A 466 12.68 -5.27 -10.71
N LEU A 467 12.05 -5.73 -9.63
CA LEU A 467 11.06 -4.99 -8.84
C LEU A 467 11.46 -4.83 -7.38
N ILE A 468 11.08 -3.69 -6.83
CA ILE A 468 11.07 -3.39 -5.41
C ILE A 468 9.62 -3.15 -4.98
N HIS A 469 9.24 -3.68 -3.82
CA HIS A 469 7.99 -3.39 -3.13
C HIS A 469 8.29 -2.48 -1.94
N PRO A 470 8.03 -1.17 -2.05
CA PRO A 470 8.47 -0.18 -1.05
C PRO A 470 7.86 -0.34 0.34
N HIS A 471 6.69 -0.96 0.47
CA HIS A 471 6.06 -1.22 1.77
C HIS A 471 7.00 -1.94 2.75
N TYR A 472 7.82 -2.88 2.24
CA TYR A 472 8.77 -3.61 3.07
C TYR A 472 9.84 -2.69 3.69
N ILE A 473 10.22 -1.63 3.00
CA ILE A 473 11.19 -0.65 3.51
C ILE A 473 10.65 0.03 4.77
N LEU A 474 9.40 0.50 4.75
CA LEU A 474 8.78 1.08 5.94
C LEU A 474 8.61 0.06 7.06
N MET A 475 8.12 -1.15 6.74
CA MET A 475 8.01 -2.21 7.75
C MET A 475 9.33 -2.47 8.48
N SER A 476 10.40 -2.63 7.71
CA SER A 476 11.70 -3.03 8.26
C SER A 476 12.46 -1.87 8.91
N ALA A 477 12.51 -0.73 8.26
CA ALA A 477 13.29 0.41 8.70
C ALA A 477 12.66 1.10 9.91
N ALA A 478 11.34 1.22 9.95
CA ALA A 478 10.62 1.87 11.05
C ALA A 478 10.81 1.17 12.39
N LEU A 479 10.94 -0.16 12.39
CA LEU A 479 11.06 -0.93 13.63
C LEU A 479 12.49 -0.99 14.18
N ARG A 480 13.51 -0.90 13.34
CA ARG A 480 14.90 -1.19 13.69
C ARG A 480 15.85 -0.02 13.60
N SER A 481 15.65 0.81 12.60
CA SER A 481 16.58 1.88 12.29
C SER A 481 16.31 3.12 13.11
N PRO A 482 17.34 3.90 13.45
CA PRO A 482 17.15 5.27 13.93
C PRO A 482 16.33 6.09 12.94
N ALA A 483 15.60 7.09 13.44
CA ALA A 483 14.74 7.94 12.61
C ALA A 483 15.51 8.61 11.45
N GLU A 484 16.75 9.02 11.71
CA GLU A 484 17.64 9.65 10.72
C GLU A 484 18.02 8.69 9.60
N GLU A 485 18.25 7.42 9.91
CA GLU A 485 18.59 6.40 8.92
C GLU A 485 17.41 6.13 7.98
N VAL A 486 16.18 6.06 8.51
CA VAL A 486 14.97 5.92 7.69
C VAL A 486 14.78 7.14 6.79
N ALA A 487 14.91 8.34 7.32
CA ALA A 487 14.78 9.57 6.55
C ALA A 487 15.82 9.64 5.43
N GLU A 488 17.05 9.18 5.68
CA GLU A 488 18.09 9.09 4.66
C GLU A 488 17.77 8.07 3.59
N LEU A 489 17.28 6.89 3.98
CA LEU A 489 16.88 5.84 3.05
C LEU A 489 15.83 6.33 2.06
N ILE A 490 14.81 7.06 2.54
CA ILE A 490 13.76 7.58 1.67
C ILE A 490 14.28 8.70 0.78
N ARG A 491 15.16 9.57 1.28
CA ARG A 491 15.82 10.57 0.43
C ARG A 491 16.63 9.91 -0.70
N ARG A 492 17.28 8.78 -0.44
CA ARG A 492 17.97 8.00 -1.48
C ARG A 492 16.99 7.43 -2.49
N MET A 493 15.84 6.92 -2.03
CA MET A 493 14.79 6.42 -2.92
C MET A 493 14.22 7.54 -3.82
N GLU A 494 13.91 8.71 -3.25
CA GLU A 494 13.46 9.88 -4.03
C GLU A 494 14.49 10.29 -5.08
N LYS A 495 15.76 10.40 -4.67
CA LYS A 495 16.87 10.79 -5.56
C LYS A 495 17.11 9.81 -6.70
N SER A 496 16.91 8.53 -6.46
CA SER A 496 17.10 7.48 -7.46
C SER A 496 15.85 7.18 -8.29
N GLY A 497 14.74 7.89 -8.07
CA GLY A 497 13.47 7.66 -8.74
C GLY A 497 12.70 6.44 -8.24
N LEU A 498 13.17 5.80 -7.17
CA LEU A 498 12.55 4.60 -6.58
C LEU A 498 11.43 4.93 -5.59
N PHE A 499 11.31 6.18 -5.21
CA PHE A 499 10.23 6.69 -4.37
C PHE A 499 9.65 7.96 -5.01
N PRO A 500 8.53 7.83 -5.73
CA PRO A 500 7.88 8.97 -6.34
C PRO A 500 7.49 10.03 -5.31
N PRO A 501 7.42 11.32 -5.71
CA PRO A 501 7.10 12.40 -4.77
C PRO A 501 5.74 12.29 -4.07
N TRP A 502 4.81 11.50 -4.60
CA TRP A 502 3.47 11.30 -4.01
C TRP A 502 3.41 10.19 -2.95
N GLY A 503 4.50 9.56 -2.65
CA GLY A 503 4.57 8.51 -1.63
C GLY A 503 4.91 7.15 -2.19
N MET A 504 4.76 6.13 -1.36
CA MET A 504 5.06 4.77 -1.79
C MET A 504 4.02 4.27 -2.80
N VAL A 505 4.50 3.48 -3.74
CA VAL A 505 3.72 2.81 -4.78
C VAL A 505 3.72 1.31 -4.52
N GLU A 506 2.88 0.57 -5.20
CA GLU A 506 2.81 -0.88 -5.04
C GLU A 506 4.15 -1.56 -5.36
N ASN A 507 4.73 -1.20 -6.49
CA ASN A 507 6.09 -1.60 -6.84
C ASN A 507 6.77 -0.58 -7.74
N VAL A 508 8.10 -0.66 -7.82
CA VAL A 508 8.93 0.16 -8.69
C VAL A 508 10.06 -0.70 -9.25
N THR A 509 10.46 -0.47 -10.49
CA THR A 509 11.61 -1.15 -11.06
C THR A 509 12.91 -0.74 -10.37
N VAL A 510 13.88 -1.64 -10.29
CA VAL A 510 15.17 -1.40 -9.62
C VAL A 510 15.96 -0.23 -10.20
N ASP A 511 15.67 0.18 -11.44
CA ASP A 511 16.26 1.36 -12.07
C ASP A 511 15.47 2.66 -11.83
N GLY A 512 14.29 2.57 -11.19
CA GLY A 512 13.43 3.71 -10.85
C GLY A 512 12.63 4.28 -12.01
N LYS A 513 12.63 3.65 -13.18
CA LYS A 513 12.00 4.22 -14.39
C LYS A 513 10.54 3.87 -14.56
N SER A 514 10.07 2.82 -13.92
CA SER A 514 8.67 2.39 -14.00
C SER A 514 8.17 1.98 -12.62
N TYR A 515 6.95 2.33 -12.33
CA TYR A 515 6.30 1.98 -11.06
C TYR A 515 4.83 1.66 -11.31
N LEU A 516 4.25 0.92 -10.37
CA LEU A 516 2.83 0.61 -10.35
C LEU A 516 2.13 1.45 -9.29
N PRO A 517 1.43 2.52 -9.68
CA PRO A 517 0.84 3.49 -8.77
C PRO A 517 -0.53 3.02 -8.25
N MET A 518 -0.68 1.75 -7.97
CA MET A 518 -1.90 1.23 -7.36
C MET A 518 -1.80 1.24 -5.82
N GLU A 519 -2.91 0.97 -5.19
CA GLU A 519 -3.01 0.86 -3.75
C GLU A 519 -3.52 -0.54 -3.40
N GLY A 520 -2.59 -1.44 -3.09
CA GLY A 520 -2.88 -2.75 -2.51
C GLY A 520 -3.27 -2.59 -1.04
N GLY A 521 -4.48 -3.01 -0.67
CA GLY A 521 -5.00 -2.78 0.68
C GLY A 521 -4.13 -3.38 1.78
N LEU A 522 -3.64 -4.59 1.59
CA LEU A 522 -2.79 -5.25 2.58
C LEU A 522 -1.41 -4.57 2.69
N ASN A 523 -0.77 -4.26 1.56
CA ASN A 523 0.52 -3.58 1.54
C ASN A 523 0.43 -2.17 2.12
N ALA A 524 -0.64 -1.43 1.82
CA ALA A 524 -0.92 -0.13 2.45
C ALA A 524 -1.11 -0.26 3.98
N GLY A 525 -1.66 -1.37 4.45
CA GLY A 525 -1.75 -1.70 5.87
C GLY A 525 -0.38 -1.89 6.52
N PHE A 526 0.50 -2.63 5.87
CA PHE A 526 1.88 -2.81 6.32
C PHE A 526 2.65 -1.49 6.36
N GLU A 527 2.52 -0.67 5.32
CA GLU A 527 3.11 0.67 5.26
C GLU A 527 2.62 1.56 6.40
N ALA A 528 1.30 1.59 6.62
CA ALA A 528 0.70 2.47 7.63
C ALA A 528 1.14 2.09 9.05
N LEU A 529 1.16 0.81 9.39
CA LEU A 529 1.64 0.38 10.72
C LEU A 529 3.15 0.60 10.87
N GLY A 530 3.96 0.27 9.84
CA GLY A 530 5.39 0.55 9.86
C GLY A 530 5.69 2.04 10.01
N ALA A 531 4.96 2.90 9.27
CA ALA A 531 5.08 4.36 9.38
C ALA A 531 4.61 4.91 10.74
N TYR A 532 3.59 4.29 11.36
CA TYR A 532 3.16 4.66 12.71
C TYR A 532 4.26 4.36 13.75
N HIS A 533 4.85 3.17 13.73
CA HIS A 533 5.98 2.83 14.61
C HIS A 533 7.18 3.75 14.40
N PHE A 534 7.44 4.11 13.14
CA PHE A 534 8.47 5.11 12.83
C PHE A 534 8.15 6.49 13.43
N LEU A 535 6.92 6.97 13.27
CA LEU A 535 6.45 8.24 13.80
C LEU A 535 6.60 8.31 15.33
N THR A 536 6.12 7.29 16.04
CA THR A 536 6.17 7.26 17.51
C THR A 536 7.62 7.22 18.00
N LYS A 537 8.46 6.40 17.38
CA LYS A 537 9.89 6.31 17.70
C LYS A 537 10.62 7.63 17.43
N ALA A 538 10.39 8.25 16.26
CA ALA A 538 11.04 9.50 15.88
C ALA A 538 10.72 10.66 16.83
N ARG A 539 9.51 10.66 17.40
CA ARG A 539 9.02 11.68 18.32
C ARG A 539 9.17 11.34 19.79
N GLY A 540 9.66 10.14 20.13
CA GLY A 540 9.71 9.66 21.51
C GLY A 540 8.34 9.52 22.16
N LEU A 541 7.32 9.19 21.36
CA LEU A 541 5.95 8.99 21.83
C LEU A 541 5.72 7.54 22.25
N PRO A 542 4.79 7.29 23.19
CA PRO A 542 4.32 5.95 23.48
C PRO A 542 3.74 5.28 22.21
N ASP A 543 4.10 4.03 21.99
CA ASP A 543 3.55 3.25 20.89
C ASP A 543 2.29 2.51 21.35
N ALA A 544 1.14 3.06 21.00
CA ALA A 544 -0.15 2.55 21.50
C ALA A 544 -0.47 1.13 20.99
N VAL A 545 0.05 0.71 19.84
CA VAL A 545 -0.10 -0.66 19.33
C VAL A 545 0.66 -1.62 20.25
N TYR A 546 1.91 -1.30 20.55
CA TYR A 546 2.75 -2.10 21.44
C TYR A 546 2.26 -2.11 22.89
N GLU A 547 1.77 -0.97 23.37
CA GLU A 547 1.14 -0.90 24.68
C GLU A 547 -0.14 -1.74 24.75
N ALA A 548 -0.97 -1.74 23.72
CA ALA A 548 -2.17 -2.58 23.65
C ALA A 548 -1.80 -4.07 23.66
N SER A 549 -0.76 -4.46 22.90
CA SER A 549 -0.23 -5.82 22.93
C SER A 549 0.18 -6.25 24.34
N ARG A 550 0.93 -5.40 25.04
CA ARG A 550 1.36 -5.67 26.43
C ARG A 550 0.21 -5.64 27.45
N ARG A 551 -0.81 -4.84 27.24
CA ARG A 551 -1.99 -4.79 28.11
C ARG A 551 -2.90 -6.00 27.99
N SER A 552 -2.96 -6.64 26.80
CA SER A 552 -3.80 -7.81 26.57
C SER A 552 -3.35 -9.01 27.40
N PRO A 553 -4.15 -9.53 28.36
CA PRO A 553 -3.77 -10.72 29.13
C PRO A 553 -3.66 -11.97 28.25
N HIS A 554 -4.47 -12.05 27.18
CA HIS A 554 -4.48 -13.17 26.25
C HIS A 554 -3.24 -13.19 25.37
N LEU A 555 -2.84 -12.03 24.83
CA LEU A 555 -1.60 -11.92 24.05
C LEU A 555 -0.35 -12.18 24.92
N ARG A 556 -0.28 -11.58 26.11
CA ARG A 556 0.81 -11.89 27.05
C ARG A 556 0.90 -13.38 27.38
N GLN A 557 -0.23 -14.04 27.60
CA GLN A 557 -0.25 -15.47 27.84
C GLN A 557 0.23 -16.27 26.61
N ALA A 558 -0.18 -15.88 25.41
CA ALA A 558 0.23 -16.53 24.17
C ALA A 558 1.73 -16.29 23.89
N MET A 559 2.23 -15.07 24.10
CA MET A 559 3.64 -14.70 23.90
C MET A 559 4.62 -15.49 24.78
N ARG A 560 4.16 -16.09 25.89
CA ARG A 560 4.99 -17.00 26.69
C ARG A 560 5.50 -18.23 25.93
N LEU A 561 4.89 -18.55 24.79
CA LEU A 561 5.41 -19.58 23.89
C LEU A 561 6.83 -19.22 23.41
N PHE A 562 7.01 -17.96 23.03
CA PHE A 562 8.27 -17.43 22.50
C PHE A 562 9.16 -16.84 23.60
N TYR A 563 8.58 -16.08 24.52
CA TYR A 563 9.31 -15.33 25.55
C TYR A 563 8.68 -15.55 26.96
N PRO A 564 9.02 -16.63 27.62
CA PRO A 564 8.38 -16.98 28.91
C PRO A 564 8.68 -16.00 30.05
N GLY A 565 9.76 -15.20 29.93
CA GLY A 565 10.23 -14.29 31.00
C GLY A 565 9.68 -12.85 30.91
N THR A 566 9.02 -12.44 29.86
CA THR A 566 8.64 -11.03 29.63
C THR A 566 7.43 -10.55 30.44
N SER A 567 6.80 -11.39 31.23
CA SER A 567 5.52 -11.09 31.91
C SER A 567 5.62 -10.51 33.33
N GLY A 568 6.81 -10.12 33.78
CA GLY A 568 7.03 -9.83 35.22
C GLY A 568 7.56 -8.43 35.57
N GLN A 569 7.90 -7.55 34.66
CA GLN A 569 8.67 -6.35 35.04
C GLN A 569 7.93 -5.01 35.08
N ASP A 570 6.68 -4.87 34.63
CA ASP A 570 6.01 -3.55 34.60
C ASP A 570 4.61 -3.47 35.24
N ALA A 571 4.38 -4.16 36.36
CA ALA A 571 3.19 -3.96 37.17
C ALA A 571 3.42 -3.10 38.42
N GLY A 572 4.52 -2.32 38.43
CA GLY A 572 4.86 -1.55 39.63
C GLY A 572 5.87 -0.43 39.40
N GLN A 573 5.50 0.58 38.61
CA GLN A 573 6.03 1.96 38.74
C GLN A 573 5.01 2.97 38.24
#